data_d9ec59bdc62221e8f465ad02ae22c86a
#
_entry.id   d9ec59bdc62221e8f465ad02ae22c86a
#
_cell.length_a   1.000
_cell.length_b   1.000
_cell.length_c   1.000
_cell.angle_alpha   90.00
_cell.angle_beta   90.00
_cell.angle_gamma   90.00
#
_symmetry.space_group_name_H-M   'P 1'
#
loop_
_entity.id
_entity.type
_entity.pdbx_description
1 polymer ?
#
loop_
_entity_poly.entity_id
_entity_poly.type
_entity_poly.pdbx_seq_one_letter_code
_entity_poly.pdbx_strand_id
1 'polypeptide(L)'
;ADSQVLQGFQFFKVFDEHQLEFIILARGDSDDVYMIGKVASFQIQNLLVAYKERFDKDNFIKNLLLDNLLLVDIYNRSKKLHIDTDVRRIVLLIEVNNERDMNSLETVRSIYTGRPKDFITAVDEKNVIVVREVKDNETYDDLCKASKVIYEMLCGENLPKARIALGTIVQEIKDVSRSYKEARMA
;
A
#
# COMPACT_ATOMS: atom_id res chain seq x y z
N ALA A 1 -22.02 -18.06 20.07
CA ALA A 1 -22.57 -16.71 20.28
C ALA A 1 -21.46 -15.67 20.02
N ASP A 2 -21.78 -14.62 19.28
CA ASP A 2 -20.81 -13.58 18.89
C ASP A 2 -20.53 -12.61 20.03
N SER A 3 -21.35 -12.61 21.07
CA SER A 3 -21.20 -11.81 22.28
C SER A 3 -21.61 -12.57 23.53
N GLN A 4 -21.04 -12.21 24.67
CA GLN A 4 -21.37 -12.73 26.00
C GLN A 4 -21.39 -11.60 27.01
N VAL A 5 -22.24 -11.70 28.02
CA VAL A 5 -22.31 -10.76 29.15
C VAL A 5 -21.84 -11.48 30.41
N LEU A 6 -20.87 -10.89 31.10
CA LEU A 6 -20.36 -11.41 32.38
C LEU A 6 -19.99 -10.28 33.32
N GLN A 7 -20.57 -10.26 34.51
CA GLN A 7 -20.23 -9.30 35.60
C GLN A 7 -20.27 -7.82 35.16
N GLY A 8 -21.26 -7.41 34.36
CA GLY A 8 -21.39 -6.04 33.88
C GLY A 8 -20.42 -5.67 32.74
N PHE A 9 -19.81 -6.66 32.10
CA PHE A 9 -19.03 -6.50 30.90
C PHE A 9 -19.66 -7.30 29.76
N GLN A 10 -19.61 -6.71 28.57
CA GLN A 10 -20.00 -7.35 27.32
C GLN A 10 -18.76 -7.63 26.50
N PHE A 11 -18.65 -8.85 25.98
CA PHE A 11 -17.50 -9.35 25.23
C PHE A 11 -17.93 -9.56 23.77
N PHE A 12 -17.23 -8.93 22.85
CA PHE A 12 -17.48 -9.07 21.41
C PHE A 12 -16.26 -9.68 20.74
N LYS A 13 -16.48 -10.77 20.01
CA LYS A 13 -15.43 -11.49 19.31
C LYS A 13 -15.18 -10.86 17.95
N VAL A 14 -13.92 -10.70 17.61
CA VAL A 14 -13.46 -10.26 16.30
C VAL A 14 -12.63 -11.38 15.70
N PHE A 15 -13.05 -11.86 14.53
CA PHE A 15 -12.42 -12.98 13.85
C PHE A 15 -11.64 -12.50 12.63
N ASP A 16 -10.48 -13.12 12.34
CA ASP A 16 -9.86 -13.13 11.04
C ASP A 16 -10.14 -14.49 10.39
N GLU A 17 -10.96 -14.48 9.33
CA GLU A 17 -11.52 -15.68 8.72
C GLU A 17 -12.23 -16.58 9.78
N HIS A 18 -11.55 -17.58 10.31
CA HIS A 18 -12.07 -18.52 11.31
C HIS A 18 -11.29 -18.49 12.64
N GLN A 19 -10.25 -17.63 12.75
CA GLN A 19 -9.47 -17.49 13.98
C GLN A 19 -9.94 -16.29 14.79
N LEU A 20 -10.06 -16.48 16.10
CA LEU A 20 -10.35 -15.40 17.04
C LEU A 20 -9.08 -14.56 17.21
N GLU A 21 -9.10 -13.32 16.71
CA GLU A 21 -7.95 -12.40 16.80
C GLU A 21 -8.07 -11.45 17.99
N PHE A 22 -9.25 -10.90 18.22
CA PHE A 22 -9.47 -9.94 19.31
C PHE A 22 -10.78 -10.20 20.04
N ILE A 23 -10.81 -9.77 21.30
CA ILE A 23 -12.02 -9.64 22.09
C ILE A 23 -12.14 -8.19 22.52
N ILE A 24 -13.21 -7.53 22.08
CA ILE A 24 -13.56 -6.18 22.55
C ILE A 24 -14.34 -6.31 23.84
N LEU A 25 -13.93 -5.52 24.83
CA LEU A 25 -14.56 -5.46 26.13
C LEU A 25 -15.30 -4.12 26.26
N ALA A 26 -16.60 -4.16 26.47
CA ALA A 26 -17.41 -3.00 26.79
C ALA A 26 -17.95 -3.10 28.21
N ARG A 27 -17.83 -2.02 29.00
CA ARG A 27 -18.37 -1.98 30.35
C ARG A 27 -19.78 -1.46 30.33
N GLY A 28 -20.69 -2.23 30.89
CA GLY A 28 -22.10 -1.92 31.01
C GLY A 28 -22.95 -3.07 30.46
N ASP A 29 -24.22 -3.08 30.82
CA ASP A 29 -25.20 -4.13 30.48
C ASP A 29 -26.41 -3.57 29.69
N SER A 30 -26.38 -2.27 29.35
CA SER A 30 -27.45 -1.64 28.58
C SER A 30 -27.42 -2.04 27.09
N ASP A 31 -28.57 -1.92 26.44
CA ASP A 31 -28.70 -2.15 25.00
C ASP A 31 -27.81 -1.22 24.17
N ASP A 32 -27.60 0.01 24.63
CA ASP A 32 -26.71 0.97 23.98
C ASP A 32 -25.27 0.48 23.98
N VAL A 33 -24.77 -0.07 25.11
CA VAL A 33 -23.43 -0.64 25.22
C VAL A 33 -23.29 -1.83 24.28
N TYR A 34 -24.33 -2.68 24.20
CA TYR A 34 -24.36 -3.79 23.26
C TYR A 34 -24.28 -3.33 21.80
N MET A 35 -25.08 -2.32 21.41
CA MET A 35 -25.10 -1.80 20.05
C MET A 35 -23.75 -1.17 19.66
N ILE A 36 -23.18 -0.36 20.55
CA ILE A 36 -21.87 0.28 20.32
C ILE A 36 -20.77 -0.79 20.19
N GLY A 37 -20.73 -1.77 21.09
CA GLY A 37 -19.76 -2.84 21.05
C GLY A 37 -19.87 -3.71 19.80
N LYS A 38 -21.08 -3.96 19.32
CA LYS A 38 -21.32 -4.69 18.07
C LYS A 38 -20.86 -3.91 16.84
N VAL A 39 -21.17 -2.61 16.77
CA VAL A 39 -20.69 -1.74 15.71
C VAL A 39 -19.17 -1.66 15.71
N ALA A 40 -18.55 -1.48 16.88
CA ALA A 40 -17.10 -1.44 17.03
C ALA A 40 -16.43 -2.75 16.55
N SER A 41 -16.99 -3.91 16.95
CA SER A 41 -16.46 -5.21 16.53
C SER A 41 -16.53 -5.41 15.01
N PHE A 42 -17.64 -5.01 14.39
CA PHE A 42 -17.81 -5.07 12.95
C PHE A 42 -16.82 -4.13 12.21
N GLN A 43 -16.63 -2.91 12.72
CA GLN A 43 -15.68 -1.96 12.14
C GLN A 43 -14.24 -2.45 12.24
N ILE A 44 -13.84 -2.99 13.40
CA ILE A 44 -12.50 -3.56 13.56
C ILE A 44 -12.29 -4.75 12.62
N GLN A 45 -13.29 -5.60 12.46
CA GLN A 45 -13.20 -6.73 11.52
C GLN A 45 -13.01 -6.26 10.07
N ASN A 46 -13.74 -5.25 9.64
CA ASN A 46 -13.56 -4.65 8.31
C ASN A 46 -12.16 -4.02 8.14
N LEU A 47 -11.66 -3.34 9.18
CA LEU A 47 -10.32 -2.76 9.17
C LEU A 47 -9.23 -3.84 9.07
N LEU A 48 -9.38 -4.99 9.75
CA LEU A 48 -8.45 -6.11 9.65
C LEU A 48 -8.39 -6.68 8.24
N VAL A 49 -9.55 -6.89 7.61
CA VAL A 49 -9.61 -7.37 6.23
C VAL A 49 -8.92 -6.40 5.27
N ALA A 50 -9.21 -5.10 5.38
CA ALA A 50 -8.59 -4.07 4.54
C ALA A 50 -7.07 -3.96 4.78
N TYR A 51 -6.62 -4.07 6.04
CA TYR A 51 -5.20 -4.05 6.39
C TYR A 51 -4.46 -5.26 5.80
N LYS A 52 -5.05 -6.45 5.92
CA LYS A 52 -4.48 -7.70 5.38
C LYS A 52 -4.36 -7.63 3.85
N GLU A 53 -5.41 -7.17 3.17
CA GLU A 53 -5.37 -6.99 1.71
C GLU A 53 -4.27 -6.02 1.28
N ARG A 54 -4.12 -4.89 1.99
CA ARG A 54 -3.06 -3.92 1.72
C ARG A 54 -1.67 -4.51 1.96
N PHE A 55 -1.50 -5.28 3.05
CA PHE A 55 -0.24 -5.95 3.39
C PHE A 55 0.14 -6.98 2.34
N ASP A 56 -0.82 -7.79 1.88
CA ASP A 56 -0.60 -8.80 0.85
C ASP A 56 -0.21 -8.16 -0.50
N LYS A 57 -0.86 -7.04 -0.89
CA LYS A 57 -0.49 -6.26 -2.07
C LYS A 57 0.92 -5.68 -1.96
N ASP A 58 1.26 -5.08 -0.82
CA ASP A 58 2.60 -4.51 -0.58
C ASP A 58 3.69 -5.59 -0.67
N ASN A 59 3.48 -6.73 -0.02
CA ASN A 59 4.41 -7.87 -0.10
C ASN A 59 4.54 -8.43 -1.52
N PHE A 60 3.43 -8.54 -2.25
CA PHE A 60 3.47 -8.98 -3.64
C PHE A 60 4.31 -8.04 -4.50
N ILE A 61 4.07 -6.73 -4.40
CA ILE A 61 4.81 -5.71 -5.17
C ILE A 61 6.29 -5.70 -4.79
N LYS A 62 6.65 -5.79 -3.50
CA LYS A 62 8.05 -5.90 -3.07
C LYS A 62 8.76 -7.09 -3.69
N ASN A 63 8.15 -8.27 -3.62
CA ASN A 63 8.74 -9.47 -4.21
C ASN A 63 8.83 -9.39 -5.74
N LEU A 64 7.87 -8.77 -6.39
CA LEU A 64 7.89 -8.52 -7.84
C LEU A 64 9.04 -7.60 -8.24
N LEU A 65 9.22 -6.47 -7.54
CA LEU A 65 10.32 -5.52 -7.77
C LEU A 65 11.70 -6.18 -7.61
N LEU A 66 11.84 -7.05 -6.60
CA LEU A 66 13.08 -7.76 -6.29
C LEU A 66 13.32 -8.99 -7.17
N ASP A 67 12.42 -9.28 -8.10
CA ASP A 67 12.52 -10.45 -9.01
C ASP A 67 12.50 -11.80 -8.27
N ASN A 68 11.80 -11.86 -7.14
CA ASN A 68 11.71 -13.03 -6.25
C ASN A 68 10.51 -13.95 -6.55
N LEU A 69 9.79 -13.72 -7.67
CA LEU A 69 8.58 -14.47 -8.01
C LEU A 69 8.75 -15.24 -9.31
N LEU A 70 8.24 -16.45 -9.33
CA LEU A 70 8.09 -17.20 -10.57
C LEU A 70 6.94 -16.62 -11.41
N LEU A 71 7.03 -16.74 -12.73
CA LEU A 71 6.01 -16.20 -13.64
C LEU A 71 4.59 -16.67 -13.29
N VAL A 72 4.45 -17.95 -12.97
CA VAL A 72 3.15 -18.54 -12.56
C VAL A 72 2.61 -17.88 -11.28
N ASP A 73 3.49 -17.60 -10.32
CA ASP A 73 3.11 -16.95 -9.06
C ASP A 73 2.71 -15.49 -9.29
N ILE A 74 3.38 -14.79 -10.21
CA ILE A 74 3.02 -13.41 -10.58
C ILE A 74 1.56 -13.36 -11.04
N TYR A 75 1.18 -14.19 -12.00
CA TYR A 75 -0.18 -14.19 -12.54
C TYR A 75 -1.23 -14.67 -11.53
N ASN A 76 -0.95 -15.74 -10.78
CA ASN A 76 -1.87 -16.26 -9.77
C ASN A 76 -2.13 -15.27 -8.64
N ARG A 77 -1.07 -14.62 -8.13
CA ARG A 77 -1.19 -13.62 -7.05
C ARG A 77 -1.84 -12.34 -7.56
N SER A 78 -1.51 -11.87 -8.78
CA SER A 78 -2.18 -10.72 -9.39
C SER A 78 -3.69 -10.93 -9.47
N LYS A 79 -4.12 -12.11 -9.92
CA LYS A 79 -5.54 -12.46 -9.99
C LYS A 79 -6.19 -12.46 -8.61
N LYS A 80 -5.55 -13.08 -7.60
CA LYS A 80 -6.04 -13.12 -6.21
C LYS A 80 -6.17 -11.72 -5.61
N LEU A 81 -5.22 -10.84 -5.90
CA LEU A 81 -5.15 -9.48 -5.35
C LEU A 81 -5.88 -8.43 -6.20
N HIS A 82 -6.58 -8.87 -7.25
CA HIS A 82 -7.30 -8.00 -8.19
C HIS A 82 -6.40 -6.91 -8.80
N ILE A 83 -5.19 -7.32 -9.23
CA ILE A 83 -4.21 -6.46 -9.90
C ILE A 83 -4.21 -6.79 -11.39
N ASP A 84 -4.47 -5.80 -12.23
CA ASP A 84 -4.47 -5.94 -13.67
C ASP A 84 -3.05 -6.30 -14.17
N THR A 85 -2.93 -7.32 -15.02
CA THR A 85 -1.63 -7.82 -15.52
C THR A 85 -1.17 -7.10 -16.79
N ASP A 86 -2.10 -6.75 -17.67
CA ASP A 86 -1.85 -6.21 -19.01
C ASP A 86 -2.10 -4.70 -19.07
N VAL A 87 -1.46 -3.99 -18.16
CA VAL A 87 -1.58 -2.53 -18.03
C VAL A 87 -0.19 -1.91 -18.03
N ARG A 88 -0.06 -0.81 -18.77
CA ARG A 88 1.19 -0.04 -18.83
C ARG A 88 1.57 0.48 -17.46
N ARG A 89 2.83 0.23 -17.06
CA ARG A 89 3.35 0.71 -15.77
C ARG A 89 4.75 1.28 -15.94
N ILE A 90 5.10 2.17 -15.03
CA ILE A 90 6.45 2.69 -14.87
C ILE A 90 6.82 2.66 -13.40
N VAL A 91 8.09 2.44 -13.10
CA VAL A 91 8.61 2.55 -11.75
C VAL A 91 9.30 3.90 -11.56
N LEU A 92 8.90 4.62 -10.50
CA LEU A 92 9.62 5.78 -10.00
C LEU A 92 10.35 5.36 -8.73
N LEU A 93 11.64 5.61 -8.68
CA LEU A 93 12.47 5.44 -7.48
C LEU A 93 12.71 6.82 -6.88
N ILE A 94 12.24 7.02 -5.66
CA ILE A 94 12.38 8.26 -4.91
C ILE A 94 13.36 7.99 -3.78
N GLU A 95 14.59 8.50 -3.94
CA GLU A 95 15.60 8.46 -2.89
C GLU A 95 15.41 9.70 -2.00
N VAL A 96 15.25 9.46 -0.70
CA VAL A 96 15.08 10.53 0.29
C VAL A 96 16.23 10.45 1.30
N ASN A 97 17.08 11.45 1.29
CA ASN A 97 18.13 11.58 2.30
C ASN A 97 17.56 12.27 3.55
N ASN A 98 17.06 11.47 4.46
CA ASN A 98 16.43 11.95 5.69
C ASN A 98 17.46 11.97 6.83
N GLU A 99 17.85 13.16 7.28
CA GLU A 99 18.63 13.36 8.51
C GLU A 99 17.71 13.50 9.75
N ARG A 100 16.39 13.42 9.58
CA ARG A 100 15.37 13.53 10.62
C ARG A 100 14.35 12.40 10.44
N ASP A 101 13.87 11.83 11.54
CA ASP A 101 12.90 10.72 11.64
C ASP A 101 11.52 10.94 10.94
N MET A 102 11.51 11.58 9.80
CA MET A 102 10.30 11.74 9.01
C MET A 102 10.03 10.47 8.21
N ASN A 103 8.83 9.95 8.32
CA ASN A 103 8.38 8.80 7.55
C ASN A 103 8.20 9.18 6.06
N SER A 104 9.28 9.11 5.28
CA SER A 104 9.30 9.44 3.85
C SER A 104 8.28 8.66 3.04
N LEU A 105 8.01 7.43 3.43
CA LEU A 105 6.99 6.59 2.81
C LEU A 105 5.58 7.19 2.96
N GLU A 106 5.23 7.69 4.16
CA GLU A 106 3.92 8.31 4.40
C GLU A 106 3.81 9.67 3.69
N THR A 107 4.89 10.44 3.61
CA THR A 107 4.92 11.68 2.84
C THR A 107 4.66 11.42 1.35
N VAL A 108 5.34 10.43 0.76
CA VAL A 108 5.08 10.06 -0.63
C VAL A 108 3.66 9.53 -0.81
N ARG A 109 3.15 8.72 0.12
CA ARG A 109 1.76 8.24 0.09
C ARG A 109 0.74 9.38 0.10
N SER A 110 0.98 10.44 0.88
CA SER A 110 0.08 11.59 0.93
C SER A 110 -0.02 12.32 -0.41
N ILE A 111 1.10 12.44 -1.14
CA ILE A 111 1.15 13.04 -2.49
C ILE A 111 0.35 12.21 -3.51
N TYR A 112 0.37 10.90 -3.36
CA TYR A 112 -0.34 9.97 -4.24
C TYR A 112 -1.78 9.65 -3.79
N THR A 113 -2.30 10.36 -2.81
CA THR A 113 -3.70 10.20 -2.37
C THR A 113 -4.66 10.39 -3.54
N GLY A 114 -5.59 9.44 -3.73
CA GLY A 114 -6.55 9.47 -4.84
C GLY A 114 -6.12 8.69 -6.10
N ARG A 115 -4.99 7.98 -6.07
CA ARG A 115 -4.54 7.08 -7.15
C ARG A 115 -4.53 5.61 -6.68
N PRO A 116 -5.69 4.94 -6.61
CA PRO A 116 -5.83 3.62 -6.01
C PRO A 116 -5.14 2.50 -6.81
N LYS A 117 -4.76 2.78 -8.07
CA LYS A 117 -4.09 1.82 -8.95
C LYS A 117 -2.57 1.89 -8.88
N ASP A 118 -2.02 2.92 -8.24
CA ASP A 118 -0.59 3.08 -8.03
C ASP A 118 -0.18 2.36 -6.74
N PHE A 119 0.95 1.64 -6.77
CA PHE A 119 1.49 0.96 -5.59
C PHE A 119 2.67 1.75 -5.06
N ILE A 120 2.67 2.01 -3.76
CA ILE A 120 3.71 2.76 -3.06
C ILE A 120 4.26 1.88 -1.96
N THR A 121 5.53 1.53 -2.08
CA THR A 121 6.24 0.66 -1.15
C THR A 121 7.64 1.18 -0.86
N ALA A 122 8.33 0.59 0.11
CA ALA A 122 9.73 0.83 0.38
C ALA A 122 10.46 -0.51 0.46
N VAL A 123 11.61 -0.62 -0.17
CA VAL A 123 12.48 -1.81 -0.09
C VAL A 123 13.59 -1.63 0.93
N ASP A 124 13.89 -0.38 1.29
CA ASP A 124 14.83 0.01 2.33
C ASP A 124 14.43 1.36 2.96
N GLU A 125 15.22 1.87 3.91
CA GLU A 125 14.91 3.08 4.67
C GLU A 125 15.03 4.38 3.85
N LYS A 126 15.73 4.36 2.72
CA LYS A 126 16.03 5.54 1.89
C LYS A 126 15.20 5.62 0.61
N ASN A 127 14.74 4.47 0.12
CA ASN A 127 14.13 4.34 -1.18
C ASN A 127 12.63 4.05 -1.08
N VAL A 128 11.84 5.03 -1.49
CA VAL A 128 10.41 4.85 -1.74
C VAL A 128 10.20 4.56 -3.21
N ILE A 129 9.43 3.53 -3.50
CA ILE A 129 9.16 3.08 -4.85
C ILE A 129 7.69 3.28 -5.15
N VAL A 130 7.42 3.91 -6.29
CA VAL A 130 6.08 4.06 -6.83
C VAL A 130 5.98 3.25 -8.12
N VAL A 131 5.11 2.26 -8.15
CA VAL A 131 4.73 1.55 -9.37
C VAL A 131 3.45 2.20 -9.87
N ARG A 132 3.60 3.05 -10.89
CA ARG A 132 2.51 3.88 -11.41
C ARG A 132 1.88 3.25 -12.64
N GLU A 133 0.54 3.24 -12.70
CA GLU A 133 -0.21 2.95 -13.91
C GLU A 133 -0.09 4.12 -14.90
N VAL A 134 0.22 3.82 -16.17
CA VAL A 134 0.42 4.79 -17.24
C VAL A 134 -0.77 4.70 -18.20
N LYS A 135 -1.46 5.81 -18.42
CA LYS A 135 -2.57 5.88 -19.37
C LYS A 135 -2.08 5.73 -20.81
N ASP A 136 -2.95 5.27 -21.71
CA ASP A 136 -2.59 5.03 -23.11
C ASP A 136 -2.09 6.28 -23.84
N ASN A 137 -2.60 7.45 -23.47
CA ASN A 137 -2.21 8.74 -24.03
C ASN A 137 -1.03 9.42 -23.31
N GLU A 138 -0.52 8.86 -22.22
CA GLU A 138 0.64 9.42 -21.51
C GLU A 138 1.94 8.98 -22.17
N THR A 139 2.81 9.96 -22.43
CA THR A 139 4.16 9.77 -22.93
C THR A 139 5.19 9.78 -21.81
N TYR A 140 6.42 9.34 -22.11
CA TYR A 140 7.53 9.43 -21.14
C TYR A 140 7.81 10.88 -20.70
N ASP A 141 7.68 11.83 -21.63
CA ASP A 141 7.82 13.27 -21.34
C ASP A 141 6.77 13.76 -20.32
N ASP A 142 5.53 13.29 -20.43
CA ASP A 142 4.49 13.65 -19.47
C ASP A 142 4.80 13.12 -18.09
N LEU A 143 5.37 11.91 -18.02
CA LEU A 143 5.82 11.30 -16.77
C LEU A 143 6.99 12.05 -16.16
N CYS A 144 7.94 12.52 -16.98
CA CYS A 144 9.04 13.38 -16.52
C CYS A 144 8.53 14.71 -15.95
N LYS A 145 7.55 15.34 -16.61
CA LYS A 145 6.92 16.57 -16.09
C LYS A 145 6.20 16.32 -14.77
N ALA A 146 5.43 15.23 -14.68
CA ALA A 146 4.75 14.82 -13.45
C ALA A 146 5.73 14.56 -12.30
N SER A 147 6.88 13.95 -12.59
CA SER A 147 7.94 13.69 -11.60
C SER A 147 8.57 14.97 -11.07
N LYS A 148 8.71 16.02 -11.91
CA LYS A 148 9.18 17.35 -11.46
C LYS A 148 8.21 17.97 -10.45
N VAL A 149 6.90 17.88 -10.71
CA VAL A 149 5.87 18.36 -9.76
C VAL A 149 5.97 17.62 -8.43
N ILE A 150 6.13 16.29 -8.47
CA ILE A 150 6.31 15.47 -7.25
C ILE A 150 7.59 15.90 -6.51
N TYR A 151 8.68 16.12 -7.21
CA TYR A 151 9.93 16.62 -6.64
C TYR A 151 9.73 17.97 -5.93
N GLU A 152 9.04 18.90 -6.57
CA GLU A 152 8.75 20.23 -5.99
C GLU A 152 7.88 20.11 -4.73
N MET A 153 6.88 19.21 -4.74
CA MET A 153 6.05 18.91 -3.55
C MET A 153 6.90 18.33 -2.41
N LEU A 154 7.79 17.38 -2.70
CA LEU A 154 8.68 16.79 -1.70
C LEU A 154 9.63 17.83 -1.10
N CYS A 155 10.18 18.73 -1.92
CA CYS A 155 11.02 19.83 -1.46
C CYS A 155 10.25 20.82 -0.57
N GLY A 156 8.97 21.06 -0.86
CA GLY A 156 8.07 21.89 -0.05
C GLY A 156 7.76 21.28 1.32
N GLU A 157 7.73 19.96 1.42
CA GLU A 157 7.53 19.19 2.67
C GLU A 157 8.82 18.99 3.50
N ASN A 158 9.84 19.83 3.28
CA ASN A 158 11.15 19.78 3.97
C ASN A 158 12.00 18.53 3.67
N LEU A 159 11.90 17.97 2.46
CA LEU A 159 12.77 16.90 1.95
C LEU A 159 13.74 17.44 0.86
N PRO A 160 14.66 18.37 1.18
CA PRO A 160 15.41 19.15 0.19
C PRO A 160 16.44 18.36 -0.62
N LYS A 161 16.68 17.09 -0.28
CA LYS A 161 17.66 16.24 -0.96
C LYS A 161 17.00 15.01 -1.60
N ALA A 162 15.73 15.10 -1.96
CA ALA A 162 15.08 14.03 -2.70
C ALA A 162 15.67 13.90 -4.12
N ARG A 163 15.75 12.69 -4.63
CA ARG A 163 16.06 12.38 -6.02
C ARG A 163 14.96 11.49 -6.57
N ILE A 164 14.58 11.70 -7.83
CA ILE A 164 13.57 10.85 -8.48
C ILE A 164 14.18 10.32 -9.77
N ALA A 165 14.26 9.00 -9.87
CA ALA A 165 14.66 8.30 -11.07
C ALA A 165 13.46 7.55 -11.66
N LEU A 166 13.36 7.52 -12.98
CA LEU A 166 12.29 6.80 -13.70
C LEU A 166 12.91 5.61 -14.44
N GLY A 167 12.23 4.47 -14.35
CA GLY A 167 12.49 3.34 -15.22
C GLY A 167 11.82 3.52 -16.58
N THR A 168 11.81 2.48 -17.40
CA THR A 168 11.08 2.47 -18.67
C THR A 168 9.62 2.08 -18.46
N ILE A 169 8.76 2.48 -19.40
CA ILE A 169 7.37 2.04 -19.44
C ILE A 169 7.35 0.58 -19.87
N VAL A 170 6.71 -0.27 -19.06
CA VAL A 170 6.49 -1.69 -19.35
C VAL A 170 5.02 -1.98 -19.62
N GLN A 171 4.73 -3.01 -20.39
CA GLN A 171 3.35 -3.34 -20.83
C GLN A 171 2.66 -4.32 -19.89
N GLU A 172 3.43 -5.19 -19.26
CA GLU A 172 2.92 -6.27 -18.41
C GLU A 172 3.51 -6.18 -17.00
N ILE A 173 2.77 -6.68 -16.04
CA ILE A 173 3.18 -6.67 -14.64
C ILE A 173 4.48 -7.44 -14.39
N LYS A 174 4.73 -8.53 -15.13
CA LYS A 174 5.96 -9.33 -15.00
C LYS A 174 7.23 -8.53 -15.28
N ASP A 175 7.13 -7.47 -16.11
CA ASP A 175 8.27 -6.64 -16.51
C ASP A 175 8.55 -5.47 -15.55
N VAL A 176 7.77 -5.32 -14.48
CA VAL A 176 7.93 -4.24 -13.50
C VAL A 176 9.31 -4.30 -12.82
N SER A 177 9.85 -5.50 -12.57
CA SER A 177 11.21 -5.69 -12.02
C SER A 177 12.28 -5.08 -12.94
N ARG A 178 12.10 -5.16 -14.26
CA ARG A 178 13.00 -4.51 -15.23
C ARG A 178 12.96 -3.00 -15.11
N SER A 179 11.76 -2.40 -15.10
CA SER A 179 11.60 -0.95 -14.92
C SER A 179 12.25 -0.47 -13.61
N TYR A 180 12.13 -1.26 -12.54
CA TYR A 180 12.79 -0.96 -11.27
C TYR A 180 14.32 -1.02 -11.36
N LYS A 181 14.88 -2.06 -11.98
CA LYS A 181 16.33 -2.19 -12.18
C LYS A 181 16.90 -1.00 -12.96
N GLU A 182 16.19 -0.55 -14.00
CA GLU A 182 16.57 0.62 -14.81
C GLU A 182 16.48 1.93 -14.00
N ALA A 183 15.42 2.14 -13.22
CA ALA A 183 15.32 3.29 -12.32
C ALA A 183 16.46 3.36 -11.29
N ARG A 184 16.97 2.21 -10.84
CA ARG A 184 18.12 2.14 -9.93
C ARG A 184 19.47 2.48 -10.57
N MET A 185 19.56 2.39 -11.88
CA MET A 185 20.80 2.69 -12.63
C MET A 185 20.85 4.14 -13.12
N ALA A 186 19.71 4.84 -13.09
CA ALA A 186 19.61 6.23 -13.53
C ALA A 186 20.03 7.22 -12.44
#